data_924cb389994f8791af1e7b2cc998ef7b
#
_entry.id   924cb389994f8791af1e7b2cc998ef7b
#
_cell.length_a   1.000
_cell.length_b   1.000
_cell.length_c   1.000
_cell.angle_alpha   90.00
_cell.angle_beta   90.00
_cell.angle_gamma   90.00
#
_symmetry.space_group_name_H-M   'P 1'
#
loop_
_entity.id
_entity.type
_entity.pdbx_description
1 polymer ?
#
loop_
_entity_poly.entity_id
_entity_poly.type
_entity_poly.pdbx_seq_one_letter_code
_entity_poly.pdbx_strand_id
1 'polypeptide(L)'
;MNYTHITREERYQIYALKKAGHKQYEIAEVLERSKSTISRELSRNCGRRGYRPKQAHSKSVERQALNARTIDDATWQFAQNRLLEQWSPEQISGHIAISPETVYQRIYANKRAGGLLWKNLRCQKLRKKRYGKAERRGTIPNRLSIEDRPAIVETRSRIGDWEADTVIGKNHRQAIVSIVERKSGFTLIHKVERKTALAVSQAMIGLLKPHRKKVHTITSDNGKEFAGHEEIASKLKADFYFAHPYSSWERGTNENTNGLIRQYFPKNRDFTTITQQEIDMAMERLNSRPRKRLGYQTPSQVFFKSGVALHICTRDIYYTLNTWVLISIRCCLECICS
;
A
#
# COMPACT_ATOMS: atom_id res chain seq x y z
N MET A 1 -32.85 -6.72 2.55
CA MET A 1 -33.26 -6.09 3.84
C MET A 1 -32.03 -5.97 4.73
N ASN A 2 -31.64 -4.74 5.08
CA ASN A 2 -30.55 -4.54 6.03
C ASN A 2 -31.05 -4.86 7.44
N TYR A 3 -30.53 -5.94 8.02
CA TYR A 3 -30.82 -6.31 9.40
C TYR A 3 -30.12 -5.35 10.37
N THR A 4 -30.89 -4.64 11.19
CA THR A 4 -30.38 -3.78 12.25
C THR A 4 -30.64 -4.41 13.61
N HIS A 5 -29.59 -4.52 14.44
CA HIS A 5 -29.73 -5.03 15.80
C HIS A 5 -30.57 -4.09 16.67
N ILE A 6 -31.28 -4.67 17.66
CA ILE A 6 -32.01 -3.91 18.67
C ILE A 6 -31.01 -3.09 19.47
N THR A 7 -31.28 -1.78 19.59
CA THR A 7 -30.43 -0.84 20.32
C THR A 7 -30.63 -0.98 21.82
N ARG A 8 -29.79 -0.29 22.59
CA ARG A 8 -29.94 -0.26 24.04
C ARG A 8 -31.22 0.48 24.45
N GLU A 9 -31.54 1.55 23.77
CA GLU A 9 -32.73 2.39 23.96
C GLU A 9 -34.00 1.60 23.67
N GLU A 10 -34.06 0.90 22.56
CA GLU A 10 -35.18 0.01 22.20
C GLU A 10 -35.41 -1.07 23.28
N ARG A 11 -34.38 -1.58 23.93
CA ARG A 11 -34.52 -2.52 25.03
C ARG A 11 -35.21 -1.93 26.25
N TYR A 12 -34.97 -0.68 26.56
CA TYR A 12 -35.69 0.03 27.61
C TYR A 12 -37.17 0.25 27.24
N GLN A 13 -37.45 0.59 25.96
CA GLN A 13 -38.83 0.72 25.47
C GLN A 13 -39.58 -0.64 25.51
N ILE A 14 -38.93 -1.73 25.06
CA ILE A 14 -39.51 -3.08 25.19
C ILE A 14 -39.86 -3.40 26.64
N TYR A 15 -38.98 -3.07 27.59
CA TYR A 15 -39.25 -3.31 29.00
C TYR A 15 -40.43 -2.49 29.51
N ALA A 16 -40.49 -1.21 29.20
CA ALA A 16 -41.58 -0.30 29.62
C ALA A 16 -42.93 -0.76 29.09
N LEU A 17 -42.99 -1.02 27.78
CA LEU A 17 -44.22 -1.50 27.12
C LEU A 17 -44.67 -2.87 27.66
N LYS A 18 -43.74 -3.79 27.88
CA LYS A 18 -44.05 -5.10 28.48
C LYS A 18 -44.55 -4.94 29.92
N LYS A 19 -43.99 -4.04 30.72
CA LYS A 19 -44.46 -3.74 32.08
C LYS A 19 -45.82 -3.12 32.10
N ALA A 20 -46.19 -2.33 31.05
CA ALA A 20 -47.50 -1.76 30.84
C ALA A 20 -48.54 -2.77 30.35
N GLY A 21 -48.18 -4.04 30.11
CA GLY A 21 -49.09 -5.10 29.72
C GLY A 21 -49.23 -5.29 28.19
N HIS A 22 -48.48 -4.59 27.38
CA HIS A 22 -48.55 -4.74 25.93
C HIS A 22 -48.07 -6.12 25.46
N LYS A 23 -48.80 -6.65 24.46
CA LYS A 23 -48.43 -7.92 23.79
C LYS A 23 -47.27 -7.74 22.83
N GLN A 24 -46.54 -8.82 22.50
CA GLN A 24 -45.38 -8.75 21.64
C GLN A 24 -45.61 -8.11 20.25
N TYR A 25 -46.80 -8.28 19.68
CA TYR A 25 -47.12 -7.71 18.39
C TYR A 25 -47.33 -6.18 18.48
N GLU A 26 -47.93 -5.68 19.56
CA GLU A 26 -48.06 -4.24 19.82
C GLU A 26 -46.71 -3.56 20.05
N ILE A 27 -45.83 -4.23 20.81
CA ILE A 27 -44.45 -3.76 21.02
C ILE A 27 -43.68 -3.70 19.67
N ALA A 28 -43.92 -4.69 18.80
CA ALA A 28 -43.27 -4.73 17.49
C ALA A 28 -43.76 -3.57 16.59
N GLU A 29 -45.05 -3.25 16.65
CA GLU A 29 -45.64 -2.15 15.91
C GLU A 29 -45.11 -0.79 16.39
N VAL A 30 -45.11 -0.56 17.71
CA VAL A 30 -44.60 0.70 18.31
C VAL A 30 -43.12 0.95 17.99
N LEU A 31 -42.33 -0.12 17.91
CA LEU A 31 -40.87 -0.01 17.62
C LEU A 31 -40.52 -0.14 16.13
N GLU A 32 -41.52 -0.25 15.26
CA GLU A 32 -41.35 -0.47 13.81
C GLU A 32 -40.40 -1.66 13.52
N ARG A 33 -40.53 -2.73 14.33
CA ARG A 33 -39.74 -3.95 14.22
C ARG A 33 -40.63 -5.16 13.91
N SER A 34 -40.03 -6.18 13.26
CA SER A 34 -40.78 -7.41 13.03
C SER A 34 -41.13 -8.12 14.34
N LYS A 35 -42.30 -8.78 14.39
CA LYS A 35 -42.76 -9.60 15.53
C LYS A 35 -41.70 -10.67 15.90
N SER A 36 -41.03 -11.26 14.89
CA SER A 36 -39.98 -12.24 15.09
C SER A 36 -38.74 -11.66 15.78
N THR A 37 -38.44 -10.37 15.52
CA THR A 37 -37.31 -9.68 16.18
C THR A 37 -37.60 -9.50 17.66
N ILE A 38 -38.78 -9.03 18.03
CA ILE A 38 -39.18 -8.84 19.43
C ILE A 38 -39.23 -10.18 20.16
N SER A 39 -39.86 -11.20 19.54
CA SER A 39 -39.93 -12.54 20.12
C SER A 39 -38.56 -13.15 20.40
N ARG A 40 -37.64 -13.04 19.43
CA ARG A 40 -36.25 -13.51 19.60
C ARG A 40 -35.49 -12.70 20.66
N GLU A 41 -35.67 -11.40 20.75
CA GLU A 41 -35.07 -10.56 21.80
C GLU A 41 -35.52 -11.00 23.19
N LEU A 42 -36.83 -11.15 23.38
CA LEU A 42 -37.39 -11.58 24.66
C LEU A 42 -37.00 -13.02 25.04
N SER A 43 -37.00 -13.96 24.08
CA SER A 43 -36.58 -15.34 24.31
C SER A 43 -35.10 -15.44 24.68
N ARG A 44 -34.23 -14.81 23.89
CA ARG A 44 -32.75 -14.95 24.04
C ARG A 44 -32.15 -14.18 25.19
N ASN A 45 -32.77 -13.06 25.54
CA ASN A 45 -32.19 -12.08 26.46
C ASN A 45 -32.92 -11.93 27.80
N CYS A 46 -33.97 -12.76 28.04
CA CYS A 46 -34.65 -12.81 29.32
C CYS A 46 -33.77 -13.51 30.37
N GLY A 47 -33.83 -13.05 31.62
CA GLY A 47 -33.18 -13.66 32.76
C GLY A 47 -34.19 -14.45 33.65
N ARG A 48 -33.69 -15.12 34.69
CA ARG A 48 -34.55 -15.84 35.69
C ARG A 48 -35.61 -14.96 36.36
N ARG A 49 -35.32 -13.67 36.49
CA ARG A 49 -36.19 -12.64 37.09
C ARG A 49 -36.96 -11.81 36.02
N GLY A 50 -37.16 -12.36 34.82
CA GLY A 50 -37.83 -11.67 33.71
C GLY A 50 -36.87 -10.87 32.82
N TYR A 51 -37.46 -10.15 31.86
CA TYR A 51 -36.70 -9.31 30.92
C TYR A 51 -36.25 -8.02 31.58
N ARG A 52 -34.96 -7.74 31.57
CA ARG A 52 -34.32 -6.52 32.08
C ARG A 52 -33.39 -5.90 31.04
N PRO A 53 -33.57 -4.61 30.66
CA PRO A 53 -32.85 -4.00 29.53
C PRO A 53 -31.33 -4.07 29.64
N LYS A 54 -30.79 -3.73 30.81
CA LYS A 54 -29.34 -3.77 31.08
C LYS A 54 -28.78 -5.18 30.90
N GLN A 55 -29.45 -6.18 31.51
CA GLN A 55 -29.03 -7.58 31.40
C GLN A 55 -29.18 -8.10 29.95
N ALA A 56 -30.28 -7.74 29.28
CA ALA A 56 -30.51 -8.12 27.88
C ALA A 56 -29.44 -7.56 26.96
N HIS A 57 -29.02 -6.33 27.20
CA HIS A 57 -27.93 -5.70 26.46
C HIS A 57 -26.60 -6.45 26.71
N SER A 58 -26.22 -6.71 27.96
CA SER A 58 -25.00 -7.46 28.28
C SER A 58 -24.98 -8.84 27.62
N LYS A 59 -26.07 -9.62 27.74
CA LYS A 59 -26.20 -10.93 27.08
C LYS A 59 -26.08 -10.87 25.56
N SER A 60 -26.60 -9.80 24.96
CA SER A 60 -26.49 -9.57 23.50
C SER A 60 -25.05 -9.30 23.10
N VAL A 61 -24.35 -8.43 23.84
CA VAL A 61 -22.93 -8.08 23.58
C VAL A 61 -22.03 -9.29 23.82
N GLU A 62 -22.21 -10.03 24.89
CA GLU A 62 -21.45 -11.26 25.19
C GLU A 62 -21.60 -12.28 24.06
N ARG A 63 -22.83 -12.48 23.57
CA ARG A 63 -23.09 -13.41 22.46
C ARG A 63 -22.47 -12.94 21.16
N GLN A 64 -22.50 -11.63 20.89
CA GLN A 64 -21.81 -11.06 19.73
C GLN A 64 -20.29 -11.28 19.83
N ALA A 65 -19.71 -11.09 21.02
CA ALA A 65 -18.29 -11.34 21.27
C ALA A 65 -17.92 -12.82 21.09
N LEU A 66 -18.74 -13.74 21.61
CA LEU A 66 -18.53 -15.19 21.46
C LEU A 66 -18.63 -15.67 20.00
N ASN A 67 -19.50 -15.03 19.21
CA ASN A 67 -19.68 -15.33 17.78
C ASN A 67 -18.75 -14.50 16.88
N ALA A 68 -17.94 -13.62 17.46
CA ALA A 68 -16.98 -12.87 16.70
C ALA A 68 -15.93 -13.81 16.10
N ARG A 69 -15.66 -13.65 14.79
CA ARG A 69 -14.65 -14.45 14.11
C ARG A 69 -13.28 -14.15 14.73
N THR A 70 -12.69 -15.15 15.39
CA THR A 70 -11.33 -15.05 15.90
C THR A 70 -10.35 -15.23 14.77
N ILE A 71 -9.31 -14.41 14.77
CA ILE A 71 -8.21 -14.48 13.82
C ILE A 71 -7.08 -15.22 14.54
N ASP A 72 -6.55 -16.27 13.93
CA ASP A 72 -5.49 -17.07 14.50
C ASP A 72 -4.16 -16.30 14.62
N ASP A 73 -3.29 -16.77 15.52
CA ASP A 73 -2.00 -16.11 15.78
C ASP A 73 -1.05 -16.16 14.58
N ALA A 74 -1.11 -17.20 13.76
CA ALA A 74 -0.28 -17.33 12.56
C ALA A 74 -0.64 -16.24 11.55
N THR A 75 -1.93 -15.99 11.35
CA THR A 75 -2.43 -14.92 10.49
C THR A 75 -2.02 -13.54 11.02
N TRP A 76 -2.05 -13.32 12.33
CA TRP A 76 -1.57 -12.08 12.94
C TRP A 76 -0.05 -11.92 12.81
N GLN A 77 0.72 -12.97 12.98
CA GLN A 77 2.18 -12.96 12.81
C GLN A 77 2.54 -12.61 11.36
N PHE A 78 1.85 -13.20 10.38
CA PHE A 78 2.01 -12.82 8.98
C PHE A 78 1.73 -11.33 8.77
N ALA A 79 0.59 -10.83 9.24
CA ALA A 79 0.21 -9.43 9.12
C ALA A 79 1.25 -8.49 9.75
N GLN A 80 1.78 -8.84 10.91
CA GLN A 80 2.80 -8.07 11.61
C GLN A 80 4.13 -8.06 10.86
N ASN A 81 4.59 -9.18 10.34
CA ASN A 81 5.80 -9.27 9.53
C ASN A 81 5.69 -8.38 8.27
N ARG A 82 4.55 -8.42 7.58
CA ARG A 82 4.30 -7.57 6.40
C ARG A 82 4.19 -6.07 6.75
N LEU A 83 3.68 -5.73 7.93
CA LEU A 83 3.72 -4.35 8.43
C LEU A 83 5.15 -3.87 8.67
N LEU A 84 6.03 -4.72 9.21
CA LEU A 84 7.46 -4.40 9.40
C LEU A 84 8.18 -4.22 8.04
N GLU A 85 7.76 -4.92 7.01
CA GLU A 85 8.17 -4.71 5.62
C GLU A 85 7.47 -3.48 4.98
N GLN A 86 6.71 -2.73 5.78
CA GLN A 86 6.00 -1.50 5.39
C GLN A 86 4.87 -1.72 4.37
N TRP A 87 4.26 -2.90 4.32
CA TRP A 87 3.03 -3.11 3.58
C TRP A 87 1.88 -2.32 4.23
N SER A 88 0.98 -1.79 3.40
CA SER A 88 -0.23 -1.16 3.92
C SER A 88 -1.25 -2.23 4.36
N PRO A 89 -2.19 -1.89 5.27
CA PRO A 89 -3.28 -2.79 5.63
C PRO A 89 -4.07 -3.33 4.44
N GLU A 90 -4.27 -2.52 3.39
CA GLU A 90 -4.92 -2.97 2.15
C GLU A 90 -4.09 -4.01 1.38
N GLN A 91 -2.77 -3.85 1.33
CA GLN A 91 -1.87 -4.81 0.69
C GLN A 91 -1.88 -6.15 1.44
N ILE A 92 -1.86 -6.10 2.78
CA ILE A 92 -1.95 -7.28 3.63
C ILE A 92 -3.28 -8.01 3.41
N SER A 93 -4.39 -7.29 3.44
CA SER A 93 -5.73 -7.84 3.22
C SER A 93 -5.93 -8.45 1.83
N GLY A 94 -5.13 -8.06 0.86
CA GLY A 94 -5.13 -8.69 -0.47
C GLY A 94 -4.53 -10.09 -0.51
N HIS A 95 -3.84 -10.52 0.56
CA HIS A 95 -3.19 -11.84 0.66
C HIS A 95 -3.76 -12.74 1.75
N ILE A 96 -4.50 -12.18 2.70
CA ILE A 96 -5.10 -12.92 3.82
C ILE A 96 -6.55 -12.51 4.04
N ALA A 97 -7.35 -13.39 4.61
CA ALA A 97 -8.78 -13.19 4.82
C ALA A 97 -9.11 -12.28 6.03
N ILE A 98 -8.41 -11.13 6.12
CA ILE A 98 -8.67 -10.09 7.14
C ILE A 98 -9.01 -8.78 6.44
N SER A 99 -9.97 -8.00 6.96
CA SER A 99 -10.27 -6.69 6.40
C SER A 99 -9.17 -5.67 6.71
N PRO A 100 -8.93 -4.67 5.83
CA PRO A 100 -7.99 -3.60 6.12
C PRO A 100 -8.31 -2.87 7.43
N GLU A 101 -9.58 -2.69 7.74
CA GLU A 101 -10.06 -2.05 8.97
C GLU A 101 -9.62 -2.83 10.21
N THR A 102 -9.73 -4.17 10.18
CA THR A 102 -9.29 -5.02 11.28
C THR A 102 -7.78 -4.86 11.54
N VAL A 103 -6.99 -4.77 10.47
CA VAL A 103 -5.54 -4.50 10.59
C VAL A 103 -5.28 -3.11 11.19
N TYR A 104 -6.02 -2.07 10.73
CA TYR A 104 -5.92 -0.72 11.31
C TYR A 104 -6.28 -0.71 12.80
N GLN A 105 -7.36 -1.37 13.21
CA GLN A 105 -7.76 -1.46 14.61
C GLN A 105 -6.68 -2.10 15.48
N ARG A 106 -6.03 -3.16 14.99
CA ARG A 106 -4.89 -3.80 15.69
C ARG A 106 -3.71 -2.84 15.83
N ILE A 107 -3.36 -2.10 14.77
CA ILE A 107 -2.29 -1.10 14.79
C ILE A 107 -2.60 0.01 15.81
N TYR A 108 -3.83 0.51 15.84
CA TYR A 108 -4.23 1.56 16.77
C TYR A 108 -4.35 1.06 18.22
N ALA A 109 -4.76 -0.19 18.41
CA ALA A 109 -4.71 -0.83 19.74
C ALA A 109 -3.26 -0.94 20.23
N ASN A 110 -2.33 -1.40 19.37
CA ASN A 110 -0.90 -1.43 19.67
C ASN A 110 -0.35 -0.04 20.00
N LYS A 111 -0.73 1.00 19.24
CA LYS A 111 -0.34 2.38 19.51
C LYS A 111 -0.82 2.87 20.88
N ARG A 112 -2.06 2.57 21.26
CA ARG A 112 -2.61 2.92 22.57
C ARG A 112 -1.88 2.22 23.71
N ALA A 113 -1.37 1.01 23.47
CA ALA A 113 -0.55 0.25 24.41
C ALA A 113 0.95 0.65 24.36
N GLY A 114 1.31 1.77 23.72
CA GLY A 114 2.70 2.25 23.62
C GLY A 114 3.54 1.60 22.52
N GLY A 115 2.97 0.71 21.71
CA GLY A 115 3.67 0.02 20.64
C GLY A 115 3.96 0.90 19.42
N LEU A 116 4.81 0.40 18.52
CA LEU A 116 5.39 1.17 17.41
C LEU A 116 4.90 0.74 16.02
N LEU A 117 3.95 -0.19 15.89
CA LEU A 117 3.48 -0.70 14.59
C LEU A 117 2.98 0.41 13.65
N TRP A 118 2.37 1.46 14.19
CA TRP A 118 1.87 2.60 13.43
C TRP A 118 2.95 3.38 12.67
N LYS A 119 4.23 3.31 13.10
CA LYS A 119 5.35 3.97 12.41
C LYS A 119 5.63 3.37 11.02
N ASN A 120 5.18 2.15 10.77
CA ASN A 120 5.32 1.47 9.50
C ASN A 120 4.25 1.88 8.46
N LEU A 121 3.23 2.64 8.88
CA LEU A 121 2.24 3.18 7.97
C LEU A 121 2.80 4.32 7.12
N ARG A 122 2.41 4.35 5.84
CA ARG A 122 2.81 5.41 4.88
C ARG A 122 2.43 6.81 5.34
N CYS A 123 1.22 7.00 5.87
CA CYS A 123 0.69 8.30 6.27
C CYS A 123 0.63 8.39 7.79
N GLN A 124 1.65 9.02 8.37
CA GLN A 124 1.76 9.22 9.82
C GLN A 124 1.20 10.58 10.29
N LYS A 125 0.96 11.53 9.36
CA LYS A 125 0.47 12.90 9.62
C LYS A 125 -0.50 13.37 8.55
N LEU A 126 -1.46 14.21 8.92
CA LEU A 126 -2.39 14.89 8.00
C LEU A 126 -1.66 15.82 7.02
N ARG A 127 -2.00 15.74 5.73
CA ARG A 127 -1.39 16.52 4.64
C ARG A 127 -2.02 17.91 4.57
N LYS A 128 -1.21 18.99 4.63
CA LYS A 128 -1.64 20.37 4.36
C LYS A 128 -1.38 20.71 2.87
N LYS A 129 -2.41 21.18 2.15
CA LYS A 129 -2.27 21.68 0.77
C LYS A 129 -1.52 23.02 0.74
N ARG A 130 -0.57 23.19 -0.19
CA ARG A 130 0.08 24.48 -0.49
C ARG A 130 -0.19 24.84 -1.95
N TYR A 131 -0.60 26.08 -2.22
CA TYR A 131 -0.79 26.61 -3.57
C TYR A 131 0.54 27.23 -4.08
N GLY A 132 0.76 27.14 -5.41
CA GLY A 132 2.03 27.43 -6.07
C GLY A 132 2.28 28.90 -6.40
N LYS A 133 3.55 29.22 -6.68
CA LYS A 133 4.05 30.52 -7.19
C LYS A 133 4.38 30.42 -8.69
N ALA A 134 4.31 31.55 -9.40
CA ALA A 134 4.60 31.65 -10.83
C ALA A 134 6.03 31.24 -11.21
N GLU A 135 6.21 30.69 -12.42
CA GLU A 135 7.47 30.11 -12.90
C GLU A 135 8.37 31.13 -13.58
N ARG A 136 9.68 31.08 -13.25
CA ARG A 136 10.77 31.88 -13.89
C ARG A 136 11.84 30.95 -14.48
N ARG A 137 11.47 29.77 -15.01
CA ARG A 137 12.43 28.77 -15.54
C ARG A 137 12.58 28.97 -17.05
N GLY A 138 13.82 28.96 -17.55
CA GLY A 138 14.09 28.99 -18.98
C GLY A 138 13.64 27.71 -19.69
N THR A 139 13.41 27.81 -21.01
CA THR A 139 12.99 26.70 -21.88
C THR A 139 14.13 25.74 -22.17
N ILE A 140 13.84 24.43 -22.20
CA ILE A 140 14.75 23.39 -22.70
C ILE A 140 14.65 23.40 -24.24
N PRO A 141 15.76 23.44 -24.97
CA PRO A 141 15.76 23.39 -26.45
C PRO A 141 15.23 22.03 -26.94
N ASN A 142 14.67 22.00 -28.16
CA ASN A 142 14.29 20.78 -28.89
C ASN A 142 13.39 19.78 -28.11
N ARG A 143 12.62 20.29 -27.15
CA ARG A 143 11.71 19.45 -26.37
C ARG A 143 10.49 19.02 -27.19
N LEU A 144 10.13 17.74 -27.13
CA LEU A 144 8.86 17.24 -27.64
C LEU A 144 7.77 17.41 -26.56
N SER A 145 6.62 17.91 -26.97
CA SER A 145 5.46 18.06 -26.05
C SER A 145 4.86 16.71 -25.69
N ILE A 146 4.25 16.63 -24.51
CA ILE A 146 3.44 15.46 -24.13
C ILE A 146 2.26 15.25 -25.10
N GLU A 147 1.82 16.29 -25.80
CA GLU A 147 0.77 16.21 -26.82
C GLU A 147 1.17 15.34 -28.03
N ASP A 148 2.47 15.33 -28.36
CA ASP A 148 3.04 14.52 -29.44
C ASP A 148 3.22 13.05 -29.03
N ARG A 149 2.93 12.70 -27.77
CA ARG A 149 3.12 11.37 -27.22
C ARG A 149 2.05 10.40 -27.74
N PRO A 150 2.44 9.18 -28.19
CA PRO A 150 1.48 8.22 -28.72
C PRO A 150 0.35 7.88 -27.72
N ALA A 151 -0.88 7.83 -28.19
CA ALA A 151 -2.07 7.58 -27.35
C ALA A 151 -2.01 6.26 -26.56
N ILE A 152 -1.28 5.25 -27.06
CA ILE A 152 -1.08 3.97 -26.37
C ILE A 152 -0.43 4.13 -25.00
N VAL A 153 0.33 5.22 -24.77
CA VAL A 153 0.97 5.51 -23.48
C VAL A 153 -0.07 5.82 -22.40
N GLU A 154 -1.19 6.47 -22.79
CA GLU A 154 -2.28 6.80 -21.86
C GLU A 154 -3.05 5.57 -21.41
N THR A 155 -3.25 4.60 -22.30
CA THR A 155 -3.99 3.36 -21.99
C THR A 155 -3.23 2.43 -21.01
N ARG A 156 -1.92 2.66 -20.83
CA ARG A 156 -1.04 1.78 -20.01
C ARG A 156 -1.15 0.31 -20.40
N SER A 157 -1.40 0.03 -21.67
CA SER A 157 -1.64 -1.33 -22.17
C SER A 157 -0.35 -2.13 -22.35
N ARG A 158 0.77 -1.45 -22.64
CA ARG A 158 2.10 -2.08 -22.84
C ARG A 158 3.07 -1.78 -21.72
N ILE A 159 4.16 -2.54 -21.62
CA ILE A 159 5.33 -2.26 -20.80
C ILE A 159 6.31 -1.43 -21.63
N GLY A 160 6.98 -0.47 -20.98
CA GLY A 160 8.07 0.29 -21.59
C GLY A 160 7.82 1.78 -21.74
N ASP A 161 6.75 2.28 -21.15
CA ASP A 161 6.47 3.72 -21.08
C ASP A 161 6.80 4.23 -19.67
N TRP A 162 7.81 5.10 -19.56
CA TRP A 162 8.41 5.51 -18.30
C TRP A 162 8.12 6.96 -17.95
N GLU A 163 8.00 7.26 -16.66
CA GLU A 163 7.97 8.61 -16.11
C GLU A 163 9.21 8.86 -15.28
N ALA A 164 9.90 9.98 -15.50
CA ALA A 164 11.10 10.37 -14.78
C ALA A 164 10.91 11.65 -13.95
N ASP A 165 11.52 11.69 -12.77
CA ASP A 165 11.51 12.83 -11.86
C ASP A 165 12.74 12.83 -10.95
N THR A 166 12.90 13.87 -10.16
CA THR A 166 13.96 13.98 -9.15
C THR A 166 13.37 14.26 -7.77
N VAL A 167 13.84 13.53 -6.77
CA VAL A 167 13.48 13.70 -5.38
C VAL A 167 14.64 14.39 -4.65
N ILE A 168 14.43 15.60 -4.12
CA ILE A 168 15.47 16.44 -3.53
C ILE A 168 15.46 16.29 -2.00
N GLY A 169 16.66 16.19 -1.39
CA GLY A 169 16.86 16.16 0.06
C GLY A 169 16.86 17.53 0.72
N LYS A 170 17.26 17.58 2.00
CA LYS A 170 17.57 18.80 2.73
C LYS A 170 18.72 19.52 1.99
N ASN A 171 18.73 20.83 2.00
CA ASN A 171 19.77 21.67 1.38
C ASN A 171 19.81 21.65 -0.17
N HIS A 172 18.96 20.93 -0.88
CA HIS A 172 18.84 20.95 -2.35
C HIS A 172 20.12 20.62 -3.13
N ARG A 173 21.15 20.05 -2.51
CA ARG A 173 22.44 19.73 -3.17
C ARG A 173 22.39 18.43 -3.93
N GLN A 174 21.91 17.39 -3.28
CA GLN A 174 21.81 16.05 -3.84
C GLN A 174 20.38 15.68 -4.18
N ALA A 175 20.22 14.75 -5.11
CA ALA A 175 18.92 14.27 -5.52
C ALA A 175 18.92 12.75 -5.72
N ILE A 176 17.74 12.17 -5.67
CA ILE A 176 17.49 10.82 -6.14
C ILE A 176 16.73 10.94 -7.46
N VAL A 177 17.30 10.43 -8.54
CA VAL A 177 16.61 10.25 -9.81
C VAL A 177 15.64 9.09 -9.62
N SER A 178 14.38 9.29 -9.95
CA SER A 178 13.33 8.28 -9.89
C SER A 178 12.74 8.07 -11.27
N ILE A 179 12.66 6.82 -11.70
CA ILE A 179 12.10 6.43 -12.98
C ILE A 179 11.06 5.35 -12.69
N VAL A 180 9.83 5.51 -13.15
CA VAL A 180 8.76 4.54 -12.91
C VAL A 180 8.10 4.14 -14.21
N GLU A 181 7.92 2.84 -14.41
CA GLU A 181 7.20 2.28 -15.55
C GLU A 181 5.68 2.38 -15.32
N ARG A 182 4.94 2.93 -16.30
CA ARG A 182 3.55 3.37 -16.14
C ARG A 182 2.55 2.23 -15.90
N LYS A 183 2.73 1.09 -16.55
CA LYS A 183 1.82 -0.07 -16.46
C LYS A 183 2.07 -0.83 -15.17
N SER A 184 3.27 -1.29 -14.94
CA SER A 184 3.64 -2.12 -13.79
C SER A 184 3.84 -1.32 -12.49
N GLY A 185 4.28 -0.07 -12.61
CA GLY A 185 4.79 0.73 -11.48
C GLY A 185 6.18 0.27 -11.02
N PHE A 186 6.89 -0.49 -11.87
CA PHE A 186 8.27 -0.87 -11.59
C PHE A 186 9.13 0.38 -11.52
N THR A 187 9.86 0.52 -10.43
CA THR A 187 10.55 1.75 -10.04
C THR A 187 12.04 1.52 -9.98
N LEU A 188 12.80 2.38 -10.62
CA LEU A 188 14.25 2.46 -10.56
C LEU A 188 14.63 3.77 -9.90
N ILE A 189 15.58 3.74 -8.96
CA ILE A 189 16.08 4.92 -8.27
C ILE A 189 17.60 4.91 -8.19
N HIS A 190 18.20 6.11 -8.31
CA HIS A 190 19.64 6.30 -8.17
C HIS A 190 19.95 7.62 -7.50
N LYS A 191 20.91 7.64 -6.58
CA LYS A 191 21.39 8.88 -5.95
C LYS A 191 22.38 9.60 -6.86
N VAL A 192 22.21 10.90 -7.03
CA VAL A 192 23.18 11.77 -7.71
C VAL A 192 23.72 12.83 -6.75
N GLU A 193 25.02 13.05 -6.79
CA GLU A 193 25.70 14.00 -5.88
C GLU A 193 25.33 15.46 -6.21
N ARG A 194 25.02 15.76 -7.46
CA ARG A 194 24.54 17.06 -7.90
C ARG A 194 23.40 16.91 -8.90
N LYS A 195 22.38 17.75 -8.76
CA LYS A 195 21.23 17.78 -9.67
C LYS A 195 21.60 18.55 -10.95
N THR A 196 22.55 18.03 -11.73
CA THR A 196 22.95 18.57 -13.04
C THR A 196 22.37 17.73 -14.16
N ALA A 197 22.24 18.32 -15.36
CA ALA A 197 21.76 17.59 -16.53
C ALA A 197 22.65 16.38 -16.85
N LEU A 198 23.96 16.53 -16.78
CA LEU A 198 24.91 15.44 -17.02
C LEU A 198 24.74 14.28 -16.05
N ALA A 199 24.72 14.57 -14.74
CA ALA A 199 24.61 13.52 -13.71
C ALA A 199 23.24 12.79 -13.80
N VAL A 200 22.16 13.53 -14.07
CA VAL A 200 20.82 12.95 -14.23
C VAL A 200 20.75 12.11 -15.50
N SER A 201 21.30 12.58 -16.62
CA SER A 201 21.33 11.80 -17.88
C SER A 201 22.12 10.51 -17.72
N GLN A 202 23.30 10.56 -17.12
CA GLN A 202 24.12 9.37 -16.87
C GLN A 202 23.39 8.36 -15.96
N ALA A 203 22.76 8.84 -14.87
CA ALA A 203 21.98 8.00 -13.98
C ALA A 203 20.79 7.33 -14.70
N MET A 204 20.04 8.10 -15.50
CA MET A 204 18.90 7.56 -16.26
C MET A 204 19.33 6.50 -17.28
N ILE A 205 20.40 6.77 -18.03
CA ILE A 205 20.96 5.84 -19.01
C ILE A 205 21.42 4.56 -18.30
N GLY A 206 22.16 4.69 -17.19
CA GLY A 206 22.64 3.56 -16.40
C GLY A 206 21.50 2.67 -15.89
N LEU A 207 20.45 3.28 -15.34
CA LEU A 207 19.28 2.57 -14.81
C LEU A 207 18.46 1.87 -15.91
N LEU A 208 18.27 2.50 -17.06
CA LEU A 208 17.42 1.99 -18.15
C LEU A 208 18.16 1.09 -19.15
N LYS A 209 19.49 1.18 -19.25
CA LYS A 209 20.30 0.37 -20.17
C LYS A 209 20.06 -1.13 -20.05
N PRO A 210 19.96 -1.75 -18.84
CA PRO A 210 19.63 -3.18 -18.70
C PRO A 210 18.24 -3.53 -19.25
N HIS A 211 17.33 -2.56 -19.28
CA HIS A 211 15.94 -2.72 -19.69
C HIS A 211 15.64 -2.14 -21.08
N ARG A 212 16.66 -1.81 -21.88
CA ARG A 212 16.53 -1.08 -23.15
C ARG A 212 15.44 -1.61 -24.09
N LYS A 213 15.28 -2.93 -24.17
CA LYS A 213 14.21 -3.56 -24.99
C LYS A 213 12.79 -3.26 -24.49
N LYS A 214 12.67 -2.75 -23.25
CA LYS A 214 11.42 -2.34 -22.60
C LYS A 214 11.44 -0.84 -22.30
N VAL A 215 12.04 -0.02 -23.17
CA VAL A 215 12.02 1.44 -23.10
C VAL A 215 11.55 1.97 -24.44
N HIS A 216 10.31 2.44 -24.50
CA HIS A 216 9.71 3.01 -25.69
C HIS A 216 9.60 4.53 -25.58
N THR A 217 9.03 5.00 -24.45
CA THR A 217 8.89 6.43 -24.19
C THR A 217 9.32 6.79 -22.77
N ILE A 218 9.84 8.00 -22.61
CA ILE A 218 10.17 8.59 -21.31
C ILE A 218 9.45 9.93 -21.22
N THR A 219 8.78 10.21 -20.13
CA THR A 219 8.11 11.49 -19.89
C THR A 219 8.65 12.13 -18.60
N SER A 220 9.12 13.37 -18.69
CA SER A 220 9.59 14.16 -17.53
C SER A 220 8.84 15.47 -17.35
N ASP A 221 9.14 16.23 -16.29
CA ASP A 221 8.78 17.63 -16.20
C ASP A 221 9.77 18.52 -16.96
N ASN A 222 9.51 19.84 -16.97
CA ASN A 222 10.37 20.82 -17.60
C ASN A 222 11.54 21.24 -16.68
N GLY A 223 12.07 20.35 -15.85
CA GLY A 223 13.23 20.61 -15.01
C GLY A 223 14.51 20.69 -15.85
N LYS A 224 15.36 21.69 -15.59
CA LYS A 224 16.65 21.87 -16.30
C LYS A 224 17.58 20.66 -16.19
N GLU A 225 17.38 19.81 -15.19
CA GLU A 225 18.08 18.55 -15.02
C GLU A 225 17.84 17.53 -16.12
N PHE A 226 16.76 17.71 -16.92
CA PHE A 226 16.43 16.87 -18.07
C PHE A 226 16.89 17.50 -19.40
N ALA A 227 17.72 18.56 -19.39
CA ALA A 227 18.23 19.19 -20.61
C ALA A 227 19.09 18.25 -21.48
N GLY A 228 19.62 17.15 -20.91
CA GLY A 228 20.33 16.11 -21.67
C GLY A 228 19.43 15.04 -22.28
N HIS A 229 18.15 15.32 -22.49
CA HIS A 229 17.14 14.37 -23.00
C HIS A 229 17.48 13.81 -24.39
N GLU A 230 18.11 14.56 -25.26
CA GLU A 230 18.53 14.10 -26.61
C GLU A 230 19.56 12.97 -26.50
N GLU A 231 20.54 13.07 -25.59
CA GLU A 231 21.50 12.02 -25.32
C GLU A 231 20.83 10.77 -24.75
N ILE A 232 19.88 10.95 -23.82
CA ILE A 232 19.11 9.85 -23.23
C ILE A 232 18.30 9.13 -24.34
N ALA A 233 17.56 9.88 -25.15
CA ALA A 233 16.76 9.37 -26.26
C ALA A 233 17.62 8.57 -27.26
N SER A 234 18.75 9.14 -27.67
CA SER A 234 19.69 8.50 -28.62
C SER A 234 20.28 7.20 -28.06
N LYS A 235 20.81 7.21 -26.82
CA LYS A 235 21.45 6.02 -26.22
C LYS A 235 20.47 4.90 -25.90
N LEU A 236 19.23 5.25 -25.52
CA LEU A 236 18.20 4.27 -25.20
C LEU A 236 17.35 3.86 -26.40
N LYS A 237 17.41 4.62 -27.51
CA LYS A 237 16.53 4.51 -28.70
C LYS A 237 15.06 4.61 -28.29
N ALA A 238 14.71 5.65 -27.56
CA ALA A 238 13.40 5.89 -26.99
C ALA A 238 13.01 7.36 -27.15
N ASP A 239 11.74 7.65 -27.36
CA ASP A 239 11.25 9.02 -27.45
C ASP A 239 11.16 9.66 -26.08
N PHE A 240 11.54 10.95 -25.99
CA PHE A 240 11.53 11.70 -24.74
C PHE A 240 10.55 12.87 -24.82
N TYR A 241 9.55 12.88 -23.94
CA TYR A 241 8.48 13.87 -23.90
C TYR A 241 8.50 14.69 -22.62
N PHE A 242 8.01 15.93 -22.70
CA PHE A 242 7.90 16.83 -21.57
C PHE A 242 6.44 17.15 -21.26
N ALA A 243 6.07 16.98 -19.99
CA ALA A 243 4.74 17.35 -19.49
C ALA A 243 4.55 18.88 -19.54
N HIS A 244 3.29 19.33 -19.57
CA HIS A 244 3.00 20.74 -19.47
C HIS A 244 3.46 21.33 -18.13
N PRO A 245 3.86 22.59 -18.11
CA PRO A 245 4.14 23.29 -16.86
C PRO A 245 2.94 23.24 -15.92
N TYR A 246 3.19 22.98 -14.63
CA TYR A 246 2.16 22.87 -13.57
C TYR A 246 1.18 21.69 -13.70
N SER A 247 1.29 20.86 -14.70
CA SER A 247 0.41 19.71 -14.94
C SER A 247 0.93 18.43 -14.32
N SER A 248 1.08 18.41 -12.98
CA SER A 248 1.61 17.24 -12.26
C SER A 248 0.74 15.98 -12.42
N TRP A 249 -0.55 16.14 -12.74
CA TRP A 249 -1.48 15.04 -12.99
C TRP A 249 -1.13 14.21 -14.23
N GLU A 250 -0.46 14.80 -15.23
CA GLU A 250 0.01 14.10 -16.43
C GLU A 250 1.08 13.05 -16.11
N ARG A 251 1.70 13.15 -14.92
CA ARG A 251 2.70 12.23 -14.37
C ARG A 251 2.25 11.65 -13.02
N GLY A 252 0.97 11.30 -12.92
CA GLY A 252 0.36 10.81 -11.67
C GLY A 252 1.02 9.55 -11.10
N THR A 253 1.63 8.70 -11.95
CA THR A 253 2.37 7.51 -11.51
C THR A 253 3.61 7.92 -10.74
N ASN A 254 4.31 8.93 -11.23
CA ASN A 254 5.53 9.44 -10.62
C ASN A 254 5.25 10.21 -9.32
N GLU A 255 4.20 11.05 -9.28
CA GLU A 255 3.80 11.73 -8.05
C GLU A 255 3.49 10.74 -6.92
N ASN A 256 2.74 9.68 -7.22
CA ASN A 256 2.47 8.61 -6.26
C ASN A 256 3.76 7.89 -5.82
N THR A 257 4.65 7.56 -6.77
CA THR A 257 5.91 6.87 -6.51
C THR A 257 6.85 7.72 -5.67
N ASN A 258 6.96 9.02 -5.97
CA ASN A 258 7.73 9.96 -5.16
C ASN A 258 7.20 10.04 -3.71
N GLY A 259 5.88 9.96 -3.53
CA GLY A 259 5.29 9.83 -2.20
C GLY A 259 5.71 8.55 -1.46
N LEU A 260 5.93 7.44 -2.18
CA LEU A 260 6.45 6.19 -1.60
C LEU A 260 7.96 6.28 -1.31
N ILE A 261 8.75 6.87 -2.23
CA ILE A 261 10.18 7.12 -2.02
C ILE A 261 10.40 7.99 -0.77
N ARG A 262 9.52 8.98 -0.54
CA ARG A 262 9.56 9.85 0.63
C ARG A 262 9.32 9.14 1.97
N GLN A 263 8.81 7.93 1.95
CA GLN A 263 8.73 7.08 3.14
C GLN A 263 10.13 6.65 3.64
N TYR A 264 11.04 6.41 2.70
CA TYR A 264 12.45 6.04 2.98
C TYR A 264 13.34 7.27 3.10
N PHE A 265 13.13 8.26 2.24
CA PHE A 265 13.95 9.47 2.12
C PHE A 265 13.08 10.73 2.33
N PRO A 266 12.75 11.07 3.59
CA PRO A 266 11.93 12.25 3.92
C PRO A 266 12.60 13.56 3.45
N LYS A 267 11.80 14.62 3.23
CA LYS A 267 12.31 15.92 2.72
C LYS A 267 13.37 16.59 3.61
N ASN A 268 13.30 16.33 4.91
CA ASN A 268 14.24 16.88 5.89
C ASN A 268 15.49 16.04 6.10
N ARG A 269 15.63 14.91 5.40
CA ARG A 269 16.82 14.07 5.45
C ARG A 269 17.92 14.69 4.58
N ASP A 270 19.15 14.69 5.11
CA ASP A 270 20.34 15.00 4.33
C ASP A 270 20.69 13.78 3.46
N PHE A 271 20.80 14.02 2.13
CA PHE A 271 21.09 12.93 1.19
C PHE A 271 22.59 12.63 1.10
N THR A 272 23.47 13.42 1.72
CA THR A 272 24.90 13.09 1.82
C THR A 272 25.12 11.77 2.54
N THR A 273 24.29 11.49 3.56
CA THR A 273 24.41 10.31 4.43
C THR A 273 23.73 9.05 3.86
N ILE A 274 23.05 9.14 2.70
CA ILE A 274 22.37 8.00 2.10
C ILE A 274 23.41 7.09 1.43
N THR A 275 23.42 5.83 1.82
CA THR A 275 24.27 4.79 1.23
C THR A 275 23.60 4.14 0.01
N GLN A 276 24.41 3.49 -0.84
CA GLN A 276 23.88 2.71 -1.97
C GLN A 276 23.00 1.55 -1.48
N GLN A 277 23.37 0.91 -0.39
CA GLN A 277 22.56 -0.17 0.20
C GLN A 277 21.15 0.29 0.59
N GLU A 278 21.01 1.51 1.13
CA GLU A 278 19.70 2.08 1.45
C GLU A 278 18.85 2.34 0.20
N ILE A 279 19.49 2.79 -0.89
CA ILE A 279 18.84 2.98 -2.20
C ILE A 279 18.35 1.64 -2.75
N ASP A 280 19.19 0.62 -2.75
CA ASP A 280 18.88 -0.71 -3.26
C ASP A 280 17.76 -1.37 -2.45
N MET A 281 17.82 -1.29 -1.12
CA MET A 281 16.77 -1.78 -0.24
C MET A 281 15.43 -1.06 -0.47
N ALA A 282 15.45 0.26 -0.64
CA ALA A 282 14.24 1.02 -0.92
C ALA A 282 13.64 0.65 -2.27
N MET A 283 14.48 0.48 -3.30
CA MET A 283 14.08 0.06 -4.65
C MET A 283 13.48 -1.34 -4.63
N GLU A 284 14.11 -2.29 -3.94
CA GLU A 284 13.59 -3.65 -3.76
C GLU A 284 12.21 -3.63 -3.09
N ARG A 285 12.07 -2.92 -1.97
CA ARG A 285 10.79 -2.82 -1.26
C ARG A 285 9.69 -2.13 -2.08
N LEU A 286 10.04 -1.14 -2.90
CA LEU A 286 9.07 -0.49 -3.79
C LEU A 286 8.55 -1.48 -4.85
N ASN A 287 9.40 -2.36 -5.35
CA ASN A 287 9.11 -3.29 -6.44
C ASN A 287 8.55 -4.63 -5.98
N SER A 288 8.76 -5.01 -4.71
CA SER A 288 8.22 -6.24 -4.10
C SER A 288 6.88 -6.05 -3.39
N ARG A 289 6.39 -4.81 -3.22
CA ARG A 289 5.08 -4.56 -2.58
C ARG A 289 3.93 -4.78 -3.55
N PRO A 290 2.92 -5.57 -3.19
CA PRO A 290 1.71 -5.75 -3.98
C PRO A 290 0.98 -4.43 -4.25
N ARG A 291 0.38 -4.29 -5.42
CA ARG A 291 -0.38 -3.10 -5.79
C ARG A 291 -1.84 -3.47 -6.08
N LYS A 292 -2.79 -2.82 -5.41
CA LYS A 292 -4.23 -3.05 -5.63
C LYS A 292 -4.61 -2.91 -7.11
N ARG A 293 -4.08 -1.87 -7.81
CA ARG A 293 -4.29 -1.65 -9.26
C ARG A 293 -3.74 -2.76 -10.16
N LEU A 294 -2.88 -3.62 -9.65
CA LEU A 294 -2.30 -4.77 -10.34
C LEU A 294 -2.92 -6.11 -9.89
N GLY A 295 -4.11 -6.07 -9.25
CA GLY A 295 -4.72 -7.25 -8.65
C GLY A 295 -3.84 -7.87 -7.56
N TYR A 296 -3.20 -7.03 -6.76
CA TYR A 296 -2.25 -7.40 -5.70
C TYR A 296 -0.98 -8.13 -6.17
N GLN A 297 -0.69 -8.10 -7.46
CA GLN A 297 0.63 -8.47 -7.95
C GLN A 297 1.66 -7.37 -7.63
N THR A 298 2.93 -7.76 -7.57
CA THR A 298 4.02 -6.80 -7.35
C THR A 298 4.43 -6.13 -8.66
N PRO A 299 5.01 -4.91 -8.63
CA PRO A 299 5.60 -4.27 -9.80
C PRO A 299 6.60 -5.16 -10.54
N SER A 300 7.49 -5.85 -9.81
CA SER A 300 8.45 -6.80 -10.40
C SER A 300 7.77 -7.94 -11.14
N GLN A 301 6.76 -8.57 -10.52
CA GLN A 301 6.02 -9.66 -11.17
C GLN A 301 5.40 -9.21 -12.49
N VAL A 302 4.76 -8.04 -12.52
CA VAL A 302 4.11 -7.52 -13.74
C VAL A 302 5.15 -7.09 -14.78
N PHE A 303 6.23 -6.43 -14.37
CA PHE A 303 7.27 -5.96 -15.30
C PHE A 303 8.04 -7.09 -15.97
N PHE A 304 8.34 -8.17 -15.23
CA PHE A 304 9.08 -9.32 -15.76
C PHE A 304 8.20 -10.42 -16.34
N LYS A 305 6.88 -10.38 -16.14
CA LYS A 305 5.90 -11.40 -16.60
C LYS A 305 5.85 -11.65 -18.10
N SER A 306 6.52 -10.88 -18.92
CA SER A 306 6.64 -11.14 -20.36
C SER A 306 7.74 -12.20 -20.66
N GLY A 307 7.63 -13.37 -20.07
CA GLY A 307 8.48 -14.54 -20.28
C GLY A 307 9.12 -15.03 -18.98
N VAL A 308 8.63 -16.20 -18.54
CA VAL A 308 9.17 -17.09 -17.51
C VAL A 308 8.66 -16.93 -16.08
N ALA A 309 8.18 -18.07 -15.62
CA ALA A 309 7.80 -18.50 -14.30
C ALA A 309 8.69 -18.02 -13.13
N LEU A 310 8.01 -17.78 -12.00
CA LEU A 310 8.52 -18.03 -10.64
C LEU A 310 9.95 -17.56 -10.34
N HIS A 311 10.14 -16.27 -10.03
CA HIS A 311 11.05 -15.95 -8.94
C HIS A 311 10.29 -16.18 -7.61
N ILE A 312 10.28 -17.42 -7.17
CA ILE A 312 10.16 -17.78 -5.76
C ILE A 312 11.24 -16.95 -5.06
N CYS A 313 10.82 -16.17 -4.07
CA CYS A 313 11.72 -15.37 -3.26
C CYS A 313 12.75 -16.33 -2.64
N THR A 314 13.99 -16.26 -3.08
CA THR A 314 15.07 -17.15 -2.66
C THR A 314 15.33 -17.14 -1.15
N ARG A 315 14.78 -16.20 -0.43
CA ARG A 315 14.84 -16.15 1.04
C ARG A 315 13.94 -17.18 1.72
N ASP A 316 12.73 -17.44 1.15
CA ASP A 316 11.83 -18.45 1.74
C ASP A 316 12.30 -19.88 1.43
N ILE A 317 13.06 -20.09 0.34
CA ILE A 317 13.70 -21.37 0.03
C ILE A 317 14.91 -21.63 0.95
N TYR A 318 15.66 -20.61 1.35
CA TYR A 318 16.77 -20.81 2.29
C TYR A 318 16.28 -21.23 3.70
N TYR A 319 15.12 -20.73 4.14
CA TYR A 319 14.55 -21.14 5.43
C TYR A 319 13.94 -22.56 5.38
N THR A 320 13.28 -22.91 4.28
CA THR A 320 12.71 -24.25 4.11
C THR A 320 13.77 -25.31 3.78
N LEU A 321 14.79 -25.01 2.99
CA LEU A 321 15.89 -25.94 2.69
C LEU A 321 16.79 -26.17 3.92
N ASN A 322 17.07 -25.16 4.72
CA ASN A 322 17.84 -25.35 5.96
C ASN A 322 17.09 -26.17 7.02
N THR A 323 15.75 -26.07 7.12
CA THR A 323 14.96 -26.92 7.99
C THR A 323 14.88 -28.36 7.49
N TRP A 324 14.78 -28.59 6.18
CA TRP A 324 14.80 -29.94 5.62
C TRP A 324 16.18 -30.61 5.68
N VAL A 325 17.25 -29.88 5.46
CA VAL A 325 18.63 -30.40 5.58
C VAL A 325 18.95 -30.72 7.04
N LEU A 326 18.52 -29.93 8.00
CA LEU A 326 18.71 -30.22 9.43
C LEU A 326 17.86 -31.42 9.92
N ILE A 327 16.67 -31.62 9.35
CA ILE A 327 15.84 -32.79 9.65
C ILE A 327 16.42 -34.06 9.00
N SER A 328 16.94 -33.99 7.77
CA SER A 328 17.60 -35.13 7.11
C SER A 328 18.92 -35.53 7.77
N ILE A 329 19.69 -34.59 8.30
CA ILE A 329 20.93 -34.87 9.03
C ILE A 329 20.63 -35.49 10.42
N ARG A 330 19.52 -35.10 11.07
CA ARG A 330 19.07 -35.72 12.32
C ARG A 330 18.59 -37.15 12.13
N CYS A 331 17.83 -37.45 11.08
CA CYS A 331 17.42 -38.83 10.76
C CYS A 331 18.59 -39.74 10.37
N CYS A 332 19.65 -39.23 9.70
CA CYS A 332 20.81 -40.05 9.37
C CYS A 332 21.74 -40.30 10.57
N LEU A 333 21.75 -39.46 11.60
CA LEU A 333 22.56 -39.67 12.81
C LEU A 333 21.91 -40.65 13.81
N GLU A 334 20.57 -40.82 13.77
CA GLU A 334 19.87 -41.82 14.60
C GLU A 334 19.89 -43.23 14.00
N CYS A 335 20.23 -43.39 12.70
CA CYS A 335 20.39 -44.72 12.05
C CYS A 335 21.83 -45.30 12.11
N ILE A 336 22.80 -44.57 12.66
CA ILE A 336 24.20 -45.05 12.77
C ILE A 336 24.57 -45.45 14.21
N CYS A 337 23.65 -45.26 15.15
CA CYS A 337 23.84 -45.63 16.57
C CYS A 337 22.83 -46.67 17.09
N SER A 338 22.30 -47.54 16.22
CA SER A 338 21.55 -48.75 16.64
C SER A 338 22.10 -49.98 15.93
#